data_b0cb755cd0d58cde302a0040df435dfa
#
_entry.id   b0cb755cd0d58cde302a0040df435dfa
#
_cell.length_a   1.000
_cell.length_b   1.000
_cell.length_c   1.000
_cell.angle_alpha   90.00
_cell.angle_beta   90.00
_cell.angle_gamma   90.00
#
_symmetry.space_group_name_H-M   'P 1'
#
loop_
_entity.id
_entity.type
_entity.pdbx_description
1 polymer ?
#
loop_
_entity_poly.entity_id
_entity_poly.type
_entity_poly.pdbx_seq_one_letter_code
_entity_poly.pdbx_strand_id
1 'polypeptide(L)'
;MYKPLPESLTIKTSKVNGLGLFAKETIPQATNLGMTHIKMGDHILRTPLGGFINHDNNPNCVKVELLMSNHDDPKAKFDYKKWDLVTIKNIKPGEELTLTYTFYDI
;
A
#
# COMPACT_ATOMS: atom_id res chain seq x y z
N MET A 1 15.07 -9.52 -11.10
CA MET A 1 13.78 -9.31 -11.79
C MET A 1 12.92 -8.38 -10.95
N TYR A 2 12.39 -7.37 -11.59
CA TYR A 2 11.47 -6.45 -10.90
C TYR A 2 10.13 -7.14 -10.61
N LYS A 3 9.72 -7.08 -9.34
CA LYS A 3 8.43 -7.63 -8.91
C LYS A 3 7.59 -6.49 -8.35
N PRO A 4 6.56 -6.04 -9.08
CA PRO A 4 5.74 -4.91 -8.64
C PRO A 4 4.83 -5.24 -7.44
N LEU A 5 4.61 -6.51 -7.15
CA LEU A 5 3.81 -6.97 -6.02
C LEU A 5 4.58 -8.00 -5.21
N PRO A 6 4.34 -8.08 -3.89
CA PRO A 6 4.81 -9.21 -3.10
C PRO A 6 4.26 -10.53 -3.65
N GLU A 7 5.00 -11.61 -3.42
CA GLU A 7 4.58 -12.93 -3.90
C GLU A 7 3.28 -13.43 -3.25
N SER A 8 2.94 -12.89 -2.09
CA SER A 8 1.70 -13.22 -1.39
C SER A 8 0.44 -12.63 -2.03
N LEU A 9 0.59 -11.73 -3.01
CA LEU A 9 -0.52 -11.01 -3.61
C LEU A 9 -0.66 -11.28 -5.11
N THR A 10 -1.90 -11.13 -5.58
CA THR A 10 -2.22 -11.17 -7.02
C THR A 10 -3.33 -10.17 -7.31
N ILE A 11 -3.51 -9.85 -8.59
CA ILE A 11 -4.56 -8.97 -9.06
C ILE A 11 -5.66 -9.82 -9.71
N LYS A 12 -6.89 -9.61 -9.29
CA LYS A 12 -8.06 -10.31 -9.84
C LYS A 12 -9.23 -9.35 -9.95
N THR A 13 -10.28 -9.78 -10.65
CA THR A 13 -11.53 -9.05 -10.71
C THR A 13 -12.14 -8.96 -9.30
N SER A 14 -12.47 -7.74 -8.90
CA SER A 14 -13.02 -7.46 -7.57
C SER A 14 -14.53 -7.37 -7.63
N LYS A 15 -15.20 -7.78 -6.54
CA LYS A 15 -16.63 -7.54 -6.36
C LYS A 15 -16.93 -6.10 -5.98
N VAL A 16 -15.92 -5.37 -5.49
CA VAL A 16 -16.09 -3.97 -5.09
C VAL A 16 -16.02 -3.07 -6.31
N ASN A 17 -14.96 -3.14 -7.07
CA ASN A 17 -14.73 -2.27 -8.21
C ASN A 17 -13.60 -2.82 -9.07
N GLY A 18 -13.87 -3.03 -10.35
CA GLY A 18 -12.86 -3.38 -11.35
C GLY A 18 -11.91 -4.50 -10.91
N LEU A 19 -10.62 -4.18 -10.83
CA LEU A 19 -9.59 -5.09 -10.35
C LEU A 19 -9.25 -4.78 -8.89
N GLY A 20 -8.78 -5.77 -8.17
CA GLY A 20 -8.36 -5.62 -6.78
C GLY A 20 -7.16 -6.50 -6.44
N LEU A 21 -6.62 -6.28 -5.24
CA LEU A 21 -5.53 -7.08 -4.69
C LEU A 21 -6.10 -8.24 -3.87
N PHE A 22 -5.61 -9.44 -4.13
CA PHE A 22 -6.07 -10.64 -3.45
C PHE A 22 -4.89 -11.41 -2.86
N ALA A 23 -5.10 -12.00 -1.70
CA ALA A 23 -4.10 -12.84 -1.06
C ALA A 23 -4.01 -14.19 -1.78
N LYS A 24 -2.79 -14.62 -2.09
CA LYS A 24 -2.51 -15.95 -2.65
C LYS A 24 -2.26 -16.96 -1.54
N GLU A 25 -1.90 -16.47 -0.36
CA GLU A 25 -1.57 -17.28 0.81
C GLU A 25 -2.02 -16.54 2.05
N THR A 26 -1.95 -17.19 3.21
CA THR A 26 -2.27 -16.54 4.49
C THR A 26 -1.28 -15.41 4.74
N ILE A 27 -1.80 -14.24 5.08
CA ILE A 27 -0.98 -13.07 5.46
C ILE A 27 -1.31 -12.71 6.90
N PRO A 28 -0.33 -12.84 7.81
CA PRO A 28 -0.56 -12.49 9.22
C PRO A 28 -0.86 -11.01 9.42
N GLN A 29 -1.59 -10.71 10.49
CA GLN A 29 -1.78 -9.34 10.96
C GLN A 29 -0.43 -8.66 11.20
N ALA A 30 -0.37 -7.35 10.97
CA ALA A 30 0.83 -6.52 11.12
C ALA A 30 1.96 -6.85 10.13
N THR A 31 1.61 -7.37 8.96
CA THR A 31 2.55 -7.57 7.87
C THR A 31 2.65 -6.31 7.03
N ASN A 32 3.87 -5.82 6.83
CA ASN A 32 4.14 -4.72 5.90
C ASN A 32 4.28 -5.29 4.50
N LEU A 33 3.39 -4.89 3.60
CA LEU A 33 3.36 -5.40 2.23
C LEU A 33 4.17 -4.55 1.25
N GLY A 34 4.65 -3.40 1.70
CA GLY A 34 5.45 -2.51 0.87
C GLY A 34 4.80 -1.17 0.62
N MET A 35 5.45 -0.39 -0.20
CA MET A 35 5.08 1.00 -0.46
C MET A 35 3.89 1.10 -1.42
N THR A 36 2.88 1.90 -1.05
CA THR A 36 1.76 2.21 -1.92
C THR A 36 1.99 3.49 -2.70
N HIS A 37 2.56 4.48 -2.05
CA HIS A 37 2.75 5.82 -2.61
C HIS A 37 4.04 6.42 -2.07
N ILE A 38 4.63 7.31 -2.86
CA ILE A 38 5.73 8.16 -2.42
C ILE A 38 5.49 9.58 -2.91
N LYS A 39 5.71 10.55 -2.03
CA LYS A 39 5.61 11.97 -2.36
C LYS A 39 6.98 12.60 -2.27
N MET A 40 7.44 13.19 -3.36
CA MET A 40 8.68 13.96 -3.45
C MET A 40 8.35 15.34 -4.00
N GLY A 41 8.52 16.38 -3.16
CA GLY A 41 8.09 17.72 -3.53
C GLY A 41 6.60 17.75 -3.81
N ASP A 42 6.20 18.18 -5.00
CA ASP A 42 4.80 18.22 -5.42
C ASP A 42 4.36 16.98 -6.20
N HIS A 43 5.27 16.00 -6.35
CA HIS A 43 4.98 14.81 -7.13
C HIS A 43 4.61 13.64 -6.23
N ILE A 44 3.54 12.96 -6.60
CA ILE A 44 3.07 11.75 -5.93
C ILE A 44 3.11 10.63 -6.94
N LEU A 45 3.87 9.58 -6.61
CA LEU A 45 3.95 8.37 -7.42
C LEU A 45 3.21 7.25 -6.71
N ARG A 46 2.45 6.48 -7.48
CA ARG A 46 1.65 5.37 -6.99
C ARG A 46 2.22 4.06 -7.51
N THR A 47 2.43 3.11 -6.60
CA THR A 47 2.85 1.76 -6.97
C THR A 47 1.64 0.90 -7.34
N PRO A 48 1.84 -0.31 -7.89
CA PRO A 48 0.71 -1.22 -8.10
C PRO A 48 -0.06 -1.55 -6.81
N LEU A 49 0.59 -1.62 -5.65
CA LEU A 49 -0.12 -1.78 -4.37
C LEU A 49 -1.12 -0.66 -4.15
N GLY A 50 -0.71 0.58 -4.36
CA GLY A 50 -1.60 1.73 -4.20
C GLY A 50 -2.60 1.87 -5.33
N GLY A 51 -2.28 1.34 -6.53
CA GLY A 51 -3.12 1.46 -7.71
C GLY A 51 -4.29 0.49 -7.75
N PHE A 52 -4.15 -0.68 -7.16
CA PHE A 52 -5.16 -1.73 -7.27
C PHE A 52 -5.90 -2.02 -5.97
N ILE A 53 -5.53 -1.39 -4.85
CA ILE A 53 -6.24 -1.61 -3.59
C ILE A 53 -7.57 -0.87 -3.60
N ASN A 54 -8.64 -1.56 -3.23
CA ASN A 54 -9.98 -1.00 -3.22
C ASN A 54 -10.37 -0.49 -1.84
N HIS A 55 -11.38 0.38 -1.83
CA HIS A 55 -11.92 0.95 -0.60
C HIS A 55 -12.94 0.00 0.04
N ASP A 56 -12.91 -0.07 1.38
CA ASP A 56 -13.94 -0.70 2.18
C ASP A 56 -14.05 0.06 3.50
N ASN A 57 -15.26 0.22 4.02
CA ASN A 57 -15.48 0.86 5.32
C ASN A 57 -15.06 -0.03 6.48
N ASN A 58 -14.90 -1.34 6.25
CA ASN A 58 -14.39 -2.30 7.22
C ASN A 58 -13.15 -2.98 6.64
N PRO A 59 -12.03 -2.25 6.55
CA PRO A 59 -10.86 -2.73 5.82
C PRO A 59 -10.05 -3.76 6.60
N ASN A 60 -9.21 -4.48 5.89
CA ASN A 60 -8.23 -5.39 6.50
C ASN A 60 -6.79 -4.87 6.43
N CYS A 61 -6.60 -3.68 5.85
CA CYS A 61 -5.29 -3.03 5.76
C CYS A 61 -5.38 -1.56 6.11
N VAL A 62 -4.23 -0.97 6.37
CA VAL A 62 -4.08 0.46 6.66
C VAL A 62 -2.83 0.96 5.92
N LYS A 63 -2.84 2.24 5.54
CA LYS A 63 -1.64 2.92 5.04
C LYS A 63 -0.93 3.57 6.22
N VAL A 64 0.35 3.30 6.36
CA VAL A 64 1.20 3.92 7.39
C VAL A 64 2.08 4.95 6.72
N GLU A 65 1.96 6.20 7.17
CA GLU A 65 2.77 7.30 6.65
C GLU A 65 4.13 7.29 7.33
N LEU A 66 5.17 7.39 6.52
CA LEU A 66 6.54 7.47 6.99
C LEU A 66 7.20 8.70 6.38
N LEU A 67 7.72 9.57 7.27
CA LEU A 67 8.47 10.75 6.86
C LEU A 67 9.93 10.34 6.69
N MET A 68 10.46 10.55 5.50
CA MET A 68 11.82 10.20 5.16
C MET A 68 12.63 11.47 4.98
N SER A 69 13.77 11.56 5.66
CA SER A 69 14.70 12.66 5.46
C SER A 69 16.09 12.12 5.21
N ASN A 70 16.87 12.84 4.41
CA ASN A 70 18.24 12.46 4.15
C ASN A 70 19.15 13.10 5.20
N HIS A 71 19.37 12.39 6.30
CA HIS A 71 20.18 12.88 7.41
C HIS A 71 21.67 12.91 7.10
N ASP A 72 22.11 12.23 6.05
CA ASP A 72 23.53 12.14 5.69
C ASP A 72 24.02 13.35 4.90
N ASP A 73 23.10 14.16 4.39
CA ASP A 73 23.43 15.36 3.64
C ASP A 73 22.70 16.56 4.24
N PRO A 74 23.40 17.37 5.06
CA PRO A 74 22.76 18.56 5.66
C PRO A 74 22.34 19.61 4.64
N LYS A 75 22.78 19.50 3.39
CA LYS A 75 22.37 20.37 2.29
C LYS A 75 21.21 19.81 1.50
N ALA A 76 20.87 18.55 1.72
CA ALA A 76 19.72 17.98 1.05
C ALA A 76 18.45 18.57 1.64
N LYS A 77 17.71 19.26 0.79
CA LYS A 77 16.46 19.92 1.18
C LYS A 77 15.25 19.04 0.93
N PHE A 78 15.46 17.76 0.68
CA PHE A 78 14.38 16.86 0.37
C PHE A 78 13.97 16.06 1.58
N ASP A 79 12.82 16.42 2.09
CA ASP A 79 12.04 15.49 2.85
C ASP A 79 11.04 14.87 1.88
N TYR A 80 10.89 13.55 1.92
CA TYR A 80 9.84 12.89 1.18
C TYR A 80 9.03 12.01 2.11
N LYS A 81 7.80 11.79 1.74
CA LYS A 81 6.88 10.93 2.48
C LYS A 81 6.64 9.67 1.68
N LYS A 82 6.48 8.57 2.38
CA LYS A 82 5.98 7.36 1.75
C LYS A 82 4.87 6.76 2.60
N TRP A 83 4.06 5.95 1.98
CA TRP A 83 2.99 5.22 2.66
C TRP A 83 3.17 3.76 2.38
N ASP A 84 3.23 2.97 3.46
CA ASP A 84 3.32 1.52 3.36
C ASP A 84 1.96 0.90 3.67
N LEU A 85 1.66 -0.21 2.99
CA LEU A 85 0.45 -0.97 3.24
C LEU A 85 0.73 -2.03 4.30
N VAL A 86 -0.04 -2.00 5.38
CA VAL A 86 0.14 -2.91 6.51
C VAL A 86 -1.19 -3.57 6.83
N THR A 87 -1.16 -4.89 7.03
CA THR A 87 -2.37 -5.64 7.39
C THR A 87 -2.75 -5.36 8.85
N ILE A 88 -4.06 -5.19 9.10
CA ILE A 88 -4.59 -5.01 10.47
C ILE A 88 -5.41 -6.21 10.94
N LYS A 89 -5.52 -7.23 10.10
CA LYS A 89 -6.17 -8.51 10.39
C LYS A 89 -5.38 -9.63 9.74
N ASN A 90 -5.57 -10.85 10.21
CA ASN A 90 -5.09 -12.02 9.48
C ASN A 90 -5.91 -12.16 8.21
N ILE A 91 -5.25 -12.36 7.08
CA ILE A 91 -5.90 -12.48 5.79
C ILE A 91 -5.72 -13.89 5.26
N LYS A 92 -6.81 -14.50 4.80
CA LYS A 92 -6.80 -15.87 4.29
C LYS A 92 -6.58 -15.87 2.78
N PRO A 93 -6.08 -16.97 2.21
CA PRO A 93 -5.97 -17.07 0.76
C PRO A 93 -7.32 -16.82 0.08
N GLY A 94 -7.31 -16.02 -0.99
CA GLY A 94 -8.51 -15.67 -1.73
C GLY A 94 -9.25 -14.45 -1.22
N GLU A 95 -8.88 -13.91 -0.05
CA GLU A 95 -9.50 -12.68 0.43
C GLU A 95 -8.93 -11.45 -0.30
N GLU A 96 -9.78 -10.49 -0.55
CA GLU A 96 -9.38 -9.20 -1.12
C GLU A 96 -8.81 -8.30 -0.02
N LEU A 97 -7.69 -7.62 -0.32
CA LEU A 97 -7.12 -6.60 0.54
C LEU A 97 -7.81 -5.26 0.27
N THR A 98 -8.21 -4.58 1.34
CA THR A 98 -8.93 -3.31 1.24
C THR A 98 -8.41 -2.33 2.28
N LEU A 99 -8.62 -1.04 2.01
CA LEU A 99 -8.36 0.01 2.98
C LEU A 99 -9.43 1.08 2.88
N THR A 100 -9.55 1.92 3.90
CA THR A 100 -10.45 3.05 3.86
C THR A 100 -9.73 4.23 3.21
N TYR A 101 -10.29 4.73 2.10
CA TYR A 101 -9.77 5.91 1.42
C TYR A 101 -10.07 7.15 2.26
N THR A 102 -9.16 8.11 2.23
CA THR A 102 -9.35 9.40 2.88
C THR A 102 -9.31 10.50 1.83
N PHE A 103 -9.95 11.64 2.14
CA PHE A 103 -10.11 12.70 1.15
C PHE A 103 -8.82 13.39 0.74
N TYR A 104 -7.90 13.47 1.67
CA TYR A 104 -6.67 14.24 1.47
C TYR A 104 -5.49 13.37 1.17
N ASP A 105 -5.69 12.08 1.19
CA ASP A 105 -4.62 11.16 0.97
C ASP A 105 -4.68 10.58 -0.40
N ILE A 106 -3.62 10.21 -0.74
CA ILE A 106 -3.30 9.60 -1.96
C ILE A 106 -4.00 8.28 -2.09
#